data_a5b715842e47ffe842b33549facfad4b
#
_entry.id   a5b715842e47ffe842b33549facfad4b
#
_cell.length_a   1.000
_cell.length_b   1.000
_cell.length_c   1.000
_cell.angle_alpha   90.00
_cell.angle_beta   90.00
_cell.angle_gamma   90.00
#
_symmetry.space_group_name_H-M   'P 1'
#
loop_
_entity.id
_entity.type
_entity.pdbx_description
1 polymer ?
#
loop_
_entity_poly.entity_id
_entity_poly.type
_entity_poly.pdbx_seq_one_letter_code
_entity_poly.pdbx_strand_id
1 'polypeptide(L)'
;IKFCIAIFSLLALNACKDKESQLLDPKVYFEQDQQRLKLEDGIDNHSFNITARISNVSNNDVNVTYQIGNAQMVADYNAKNGTKYQMMPAANFSLLKNTSIIKKGSIYAEPCQLALKNLLAIQEGSTYVIPVTIASAGAPTIEAKTLFVEIAKPIVINKVFDFTGRKYLSIPMDEKAKFTSLTYEAMIYVDTFRRLSTVMGAEGNLILRFGDTTVDADQIQVAGNVQFNPSMKFKADQWYHVAFVFDGSSKKAEIYVDGERVAEKTASVSSFNLNGDFFIAYAYDYDGSRTWRGKMSECRVWSVARTANELKNNKLSVDPNSEGLFGYWKLNGSDVYQKDGKYYVKDQSKNKRDATSRRGSYQGGAGASVEPDVVEMRISE
;
A
#
# COMPACT_ATOMS: atom_id res chain seq x y z
N ILE A 1 20.85 -21.30 -91.32
CA ILE A 1 20.08 -22.45 -90.82
C ILE A 1 20.61 -22.73 -89.43
N LYS A 2 19.93 -22.27 -88.39
CA LYS A 2 20.16 -22.70 -86.98
C LYS A 2 18.79 -23.05 -86.37
N PHE A 3 18.61 -24.31 -86.05
CA PHE A 3 17.46 -24.83 -85.32
C PHE A 3 17.57 -24.41 -83.85
N CYS A 4 16.60 -23.72 -83.37
CA CYS A 4 16.40 -23.54 -81.91
C CYS A 4 15.38 -24.56 -81.42
N ILE A 5 15.82 -25.51 -80.64
CA ILE A 5 14.97 -26.45 -79.89
C ILE A 5 14.48 -25.76 -78.62
N ALA A 6 13.19 -25.47 -78.56
CA ALA A 6 12.54 -24.97 -77.36
C ALA A 6 12.23 -26.17 -76.43
N ILE A 7 12.93 -26.23 -75.27
CA ILE A 7 12.62 -27.18 -74.19
C ILE A 7 11.49 -26.55 -73.31
N PHE A 8 10.30 -27.14 -73.41
CA PHE A 8 9.18 -26.82 -72.51
C PHE A 8 9.39 -27.56 -71.17
N SER A 9 9.91 -26.84 -70.16
CA SER A 9 9.97 -27.41 -68.81
C SER A 9 8.63 -27.26 -68.13
N LEU A 10 7.97 -28.42 -67.95
CA LEU A 10 6.75 -28.54 -67.11
C LEU A 10 7.14 -28.32 -65.65
N LEU A 11 6.91 -27.12 -65.13
CA LEU A 11 6.96 -26.87 -63.71
C LEU A 11 5.73 -27.50 -63.05
N ALA A 12 5.93 -28.64 -62.41
CA ALA A 12 4.95 -29.21 -61.50
C ALA A 12 4.79 -28.27 -60.33
N LEU A 13 3.70 -27.52 -60.28
CA LEU A 13 3.22 -26.79 -59.14
C LEU A 13 2.82 -27.85 -58.07
N ASN A 14 3.74 -28.22 -57.21
CA ASN A 14 3.42 -28.79 -55.93
C ASN A 14 2.71 -27.69 -55.14
N ALA A 15 1.38 -27.69 -55.19
CA ALA A 15 0.57 -26.92 -54.25
C ALA A 15 0.92 -27.43 -52.84
N CYS A 16 1.64 -26.62 -52.09
CA CYS A 16 1.70 -26.79 -50.68
C CYS A 16 0.26 -26.92 -50.17
N LYS A 17 -0.12 -28.06 -49.73
CA LYS A 17 -1.33 -28.17 -48.90
C LYS A 17 -1.04 -27.39 -47.66
N ASP A 18 -1.64 -26.21 -47.58
CA ASP A 18 -1.64 -25.41 -46.37
C ASP A 18 -2.17 -26.27 -45.24
N LYS A 19 -1.27 -26.67 -44.33
CA LYS A 19 -1.66 -27.32 -43.06
C LYS A 19 -2.42 -26.38 -42.13
N GLU A 20 -2.54 -25.11 -42.51
CA GLU A 20 -3.27 -24.08 -41.74
C GLU A 20 -4.80 -24.30 -41.72
N SER A 21 -5.35 -25.17 -42.56
CA SER A 21 -6.80 -25.52 -42.55
C SER A 21 -7.17 -26.61 -41.53
N GLN A 22 -6.21 -27.23 -40.86
CA GLN A 22 -6.54 -28.13 -39.76
C GLN A 22 -6.84 -27.29 -38.53
N LEU A 23 -8.11 -27.12 -38.22
CA LEU A 23 -8.56 -26.60 -36.93
C LEU A 23 -7.85 -27.36 -35.84
N LEU A 24 -7.04 -26.63 -35.02
CA LEU A 24 -6.40 -27.21 -33.84
C LEU A 24 -7.48 -27.82 -32.95
N ASP A 25 -7.18 -28.97 -32.36
CA ASP A 25 -8.09 -29.61 -31.41
C ASP A 25 -8.56 -28.61 -30.35
N PRO A 26 -9.88 -28.54 -30.08
CA PRO A 26 -10.40 -27.64 -29.07
C PRO A 26 -9.69 -27.82 -27.72
N LYS A 27 -9.28 -26.74 -27.09
CA LYS A 27 -8.62 -26.72 -25.78
C LYS A 27 -9.44 -25.92 -24.79
N VAL A 28 -9.63 -26.43 -23.58
CA VAL A 28 -10.33 -25.71 -22.50
C VAL A 28 -9.32 -25.00 -21.61
N TYR A 29 -9.59 -23.72 -21.29
CA TYR A 29 -8.70 -22.86 -20.54
C TYR A 29 -9.46 -21.70 -19.89
N PHE A 30 -8.77 -20.96 -19.01
CA PHE A 30 -9.21 -19.63 -18.55
C PHE A 30 -8.64 -18.55 -19.49
N GLU A 31 -9.44 -17.57 -19.83
CA GLU A 31 -9.04 -16.44 -20.68
C GLU A 31 -7.99 -15.54 -20.01
N GLN A 32 -7.99 -15.52 -18.68
CA GLN A 32 -7.03 -14.83 -17.84
C GLN A 32 -6.48 -15.80 -16.80
N ASP A 33 -5.22 -15.65 -16.44
CA ASP A 33 -4.57 -16.43 -15.39
C ASP A 33 -4.75 -15.82 -14.00
N GLN A 34 -5.23 -14.57 -13.93
CA GLN A 34 -5.48 -13.85 -12.67
C GLN A 34 -6.72 -12.95 -12.78
N GLN A 35 -7.46 -12.85 -11.68
CA GLN A 35 -8.59 -11.94 -11.51
C GLN A 35 -8.52 -11.30 -10.14
N ARG A 36 -8.49 -9.95 -10.08
CA ARG A 36 -8.37 -9.21 -8.82
C ARG A 36 -9.70 -8.61 -8.41
N LEU A 37 -10.08 -8.87 -7.16
CA LEU A 37 -11.20 -8.27 -6.46
C LEU A 37 -10.68 -7.38 -5.33
N LYS A 38 -10.94 -6.09 -5.39
CA LYS A 38 -10.75 -5.18 -4.27
C LYS A 38 -12.05 -5.13 -3.49
N LEU A 39 -12.02 -5.56 -2.22
CA LEU A 39 -13.20 -5.53 -1.35
C LEU A 39 -13.54 -4.10 -0.98
N GLU A 40 -14.81 -3.77 -1.00
CA GLU A 40 -15.30 -2.54 -0.40
C GLU A 40 -15.40 -2.71 1.12
N ASP A 41 -15.26 -1.60 1.85
CA ASP A 41 -15.39 -1.59 3.29
C ASP A 41 -16.81 -1.99 3.73
N GLY A 42 -16.89 -2.75 4.84
CA GLY A 42 -18.17 -3.23 5.38
C GLY A 42 -18.78 -4.43 4.65
N ILE A 43 -18.19 -4.90 3.57
CA ILE A 43 -18.68 -6.09 2.84
C ILE A 43 -18.22 -7.36 3.57
N ASP A 44 -19.19 -8.14 4.05
CA ASP A 44 -18.94 -9.44 4.70
C ASP A 44 -19.08 -10.63 3.75
N ASN A 45 -19.93 -10.51 2.74
CA ASN A 45 -20.17 -11.55 1.74
C ASN A 45 -20.12 -10.97 0.34
N HIS A 46 -19.52 -11.73 -0.59
CA HIS A 46 -19.45 -11.37 -1.99
C HIS A 46 -19.49 -12.64 -2.85
N SER A 47 -19.93 -12.52 -4.10
CA SER A 47 -19.82 -13.63 -5.03
C SER A 47 -19.53 -13.12 -6.43
N PHE A 48 -18.82 -13.93 -7.21
CA PHE A 48 -18.54 -13.62 -8.60
C PHE A 48 -18.47 -14.88 -9.45
N ASN A 49 -18.66 -14.70 -10.74
CA ASN A 49 -18.67 -15.80 -11.71
C ASN A 49 -17.27 -16.07 -12.24
N ILE A 50 -16.93 -17.35 -12.32
CA ILE A 50 -15.73 -17.86 -12.98
C ILE A 50 -16.19 -18.63 -14.21
N THR A 51 -15.60 -18.34 -15.36
CA THR A 51 -16.03 -18.94 -16.64
C THR A 51 -14.81 -19.50 -17.38
N ALA A 52 -14.84 -20.79 -17.67
CA ALA A 52 -13.90 -21.41 -18.59
C ALA A 52 -14.36 -21.20 -20.04
N ARG A 53 -13.40 -21.21 -20.96
CA ARG A 53 -13.72 -21.18 -22.40
C ARG A 53 -12.99 -22.28 -23.15
N ILE A 54 -13.46 -22.51 -24.37
CA ILE A 54 -12.82 -23.42 -25.33
C ILE A 54 -12.28 -22.62 -26.52
N SER A 55 -11.13 -23.02 -27.08
CA SER A 55 -10.44 -22.31 -28.15
C SER A 55 -11.21 -22.31 -29.47
N ASN A 56 -11.95 -23.37 -29.76
CA ASN A 56 -12.79 -23.52 -30.93
C ASN A 56 -14.11 -24.16 -30.53
N VAL A 57 -15.17 -23.90 -31.26
CA VAL A 57 -16.49 -24.54 -31.06
C VAL A 57 -16.37 -26.05 -31.14
N SER A 58 -17.02 -26.74 -30.21
CA SER A 58 -17.12 -28.19 -30.21
C SER A 58 -18.45 -28.66 -30.85
N ASN A 59 -18.41 -29.81 -31.54
CA ASN A 59 -19.58 -30.45 -32.06
C ASN A 59 -20.38 -31.24 -30.99
N ASN A 60 -19.84 -31.32 -29.78
CA ASN A 60 -20.45 -31.98 -28.62
C ASN A 60 -20.38 -31.05 -27.39
N ASP A 61 -21.26 -31.32 -26.43
CA ASP A 61 -21.14 -30.68 -25.11
C ASP A 61 -19.83 -31.10 -24.43
N VAL A 62 -19.15 -30.13 -23.78
CA VAL A 62 -17.90 -30.36 -23.06
C VAL A 62 -18.12 -30.07 -21.57
N ASN A 63 -17.98 -31.09 -20.74
CA ASN A 63 -18.09 -30.94 -19.29
C ASN A 63 -16.80 -30.33 -18.72
N VAL A 64 -16.93 -29.33 -17.85
CA VAL A 64 -15.86 -28.68 -17.15
C VAL A 64 -16.05 -28.86 -15.65
N THR A 65 -14.99 -29.29 -14.95
CA THR A 65 -14.99 -29.42 -13.50
C THR A 65 -14.00 -28.39 -12.92
N TYR A 66 -14.48 -27.61 -11.97
CA TYR A 66 -13.66 -26.62 -11.23
C TYR A 66 -13.22 -27.22 -9.90
N GLN A 67 -11.98 -26.99 -9.53
CA GLN A 67 -11.40 -27.45 -8.27
C GLN A 67 -10.59 -26.33 -7.62
N ILE A 68 -10.64 -26.27 -6.31
CA ILE A 68 -9.79 -25.36 -5.54
C ILE A 68 -8.39 -25.96 -5.46
N GLY A 69 -7.38 -25.16 -5.80
CA GLY A 69 -5.98 -25.51 -5.63
C GLY A 69 -5.53 -25.45 -4.18
N ASN A 70 -4.24 -25.57 -3.95
CA ASN A 70 -3.66 -25.68 -2.62
C ASN A 70 -2.65 -24.54 -2.32
N ALA A 71 -2.15 -24.51 -1.08
CA ALA A 71 -1.21 -23.49 -0.62
C ALA A 71 0.13 -23.51 -1.39
N GLN A 72 0.57 -24.67 -1.91
CA GLN A 72 1.79 -24.75 -2.73
C GLN A 72 1.62 -23.95 -4.02
N MET A 73 0.45 -24.01 -4.67
CA MET A 73 0.18 -23.21 -5.87
C MET A 73 0.25 -21.70 -5.58
N VAL A 74 -0.15 -21.25 -4.38
CA VAL A 74 0.01 -19.84 -3.95
C VAL A 74 1.47 -19.51 -3.71
N ALA A 75 2.26 -20.42 -3.12
CA ALA A 75 3.70 -20.23 -2.94
C ALA A 75 4.43 -20.10 -4.28
N ASP A 76 4.10 -20.93 -5.25
CA ASP A 76 4.67 -20.91 -6.61
C ASP A 76 4.27 -19.61 -7.34
N TYR A 77 3.01 -19.19 -7.18
CA TYR A 77 2.50 -17.91 -7.69
C TYR A 77 3.28 -16.73 -7.11
N ASN A 78 3.48 -16.72 -5.79
CA ASN A 78 4.25 -15.67 -5.11
C ASN A 78 5.70 -15.63 -5.60
N ALA A 79 6.34 -16.77 -5.75
CA ALA A 79 7.73 -16.87 -6.24
C ALA A 79 7.86 -16.31 -7.67
N LYS A 80 6.89 -16.64 -8.53
CA LYS A 80 6.84 -16.16 -9.93
C LYS A 80 6.63 -14.65 -10.04
N ASN A 81 5.77 -14.08 -9.17
CA ASN A 81 5.31 -12.69 -9.27
C ASN A 81 5.98 -11.73 -8.26
N GLY A 82 6.88 -12.23 -7.39
CA GLY A 82 7.52 -11.41 -6.35
C GLY A 82 6.55 -10.91 -5.29
N THR A 83 5.45 -11.64 -5.03
CA THR A 83 4.40 -11.28 -4.07
C THR A 83 4.53 -12.07 -2.77
N LYS A 84 3.73 -11.70 -1.75
CA LYS A 84 3.65 -12.40 -0.45
C LYS A 84 2.19 -12.66 -0.06
N TYR A 85 1.37 -13.01 -1.03
CA TYR A 85 -0.04 -13.27 -0.80
C TYR A 85 -0.27 -14.55 0.00
N GLN A 86 -1.38 -14.60 0.70
CA GLN A 86 -1.78 -15.74 1.53
C GLN A 86 -2.86 -16.56 0.83
N MET A 87 -2.87 -17.86 1.07
CA MET A 87 -4.03 -18.68 0.67
C MET A 87 -5.26 -18.25 1.46
N MET A 88 -6.38 -17.99 0.77
CA MET A 88 -7.65 -17.68 1.45
C MET A 88 -8.02 -18.85 2.37
N PRO A 89 -8.38 -18.62 3.64
CA PRO A 89 -8.83 -19.71 4.52
C PRO A 89 -10.08 -20.39 3.97
N ALA A 90 -10.14 -21.71 4.02
CA ALA A 90 -11.24 -22.50 3.45
C ALA A 90 -12.63 -22.14 4.04
N ALA A 91 -12.67 -21.60 5.27
CA ALA A 91 -13.89 -21.12 5.88
C ALA A 91 -14.48 -19.86 5.20
N ASN A 92 -13.69 -19.13 4.41
CA ASN A 92 -14.06 -17.84 3.85
C ASN A 92 -14.55 -17.91 2.39
N PHE A 93 -14.57 -19.09 1.78
CA PHE A 93 -15.07 -19.23 0.41
C PHE A 93 -15.70 -20.61 0.14
N SER A 94 -16.45 -20.70 -0.95
CA SER A 94 -16.96 -21.98 -1.49
C SER A 94 -17.30 -21.85 -2.98
N LEU A 95 -17.10 -22.92 -3.75
CA LEU A 95 -17.70 -23.07 -5.07
C LEU A 95 -19.13 -23.55 -4.88
N LEU A 96 -20.13 -22.77 -5.32
CA LEU A 96 -21.56 -23.16 -5.19
C LEU A 96 -21.91 -24.30 -6.12
N LYS A 97 -21.26 -24.37 -7.28
CA LYS A 97 -21.38 -25.45 -8.27
C LYS A 97 -19.98 -25.66 -8.83
N ASN A 98 -19.47 -26.87 -8.71
CA ASN A 98 -18.11 -27.19 -9.18
C ASN A 98 -18.05 -27.80 -10.58
N THR A 99 -19.19 -27.90 -11.28
CA THR A 99 -19.29 -28.42 -12.65
C THR A 99 -20.07 -27.45 -13.53
N SER A 100 -19.67 -27.34 -14.77
CA SER A 100 -20.42 -26.61 -15.79
C SER A 100 -20.28 -27.28 -17.16
N ILE A 101 -20.98 -26.78 -18.15
CA ILE A 101 -21.01 -27.34 -19.49
C ILE A 101 -20.76 -26.22 -20.50
N ILE A 102 -19.80 -26.44 -21.41
CA ILE A 102 -19.73 -25.71 -22.68
C ILE A 102 -20.65 -26.38 -23.66
N LYS A 103 -21.76 -25.78 -23.98
CA LYS A 103 -22.72 -26.32 -24.91
C LYS A 103 -22.17 -26.44 -26.32
N LYS A 104 -22.61 -27.46 -27.07
CA LYS A 104 -22.34 -27.58 -28.50
C LYS A 104 -22.55 -26.22 -29.20
N GLY A 105 -21.56 -25.77 -29.97
CA GLY A 105 -21.63 -24.52 -30.70
C GLY A 105 -21.33 -23.28 -29.88
N SER A 106 -21.09 -23.40 -28.55
CA SER A 106 -20.64 -22.30 -27.66
C SER A 106 -19.16 -22.34 -27.44
N ILE A 107 -18.59 -21.18 -27.04
CA ILE A 107 -17.17 -21.06 -26.68
C ILE A 107 -16.97 -20.82 -25.17
N TYR A 108 -18.03 -20.50 -24.42
CA TYR A 108 -17.97 -20.28 -22.97
C TYR A 108 -18.78 -21.36 -22.24
N ALA A 109 -18.22 -21.77 -21.09
CA ALA A 109 -18.96 -22.60 -20.13
C ALA A 109 -20.08 -21.79 -19.47
N GLU A 110 -21.08 -22.44 -18.96
CA GLU A 110 -21.97 -21.82 -17.97
C GLU A 110 -21.12 -21.34 -16.77
N PRO A 111 -21.40 -20.16 -16.20
CA PRO A 111 -20.61 -19.64 -15.10
C PRO A 111 -20.63 -20.56 -13.87
N CYS A 112 -19.47 -20.76 -13.27
CA CYS A 112 -19.31 -21.32 -11.94
C CYS A 112 -19.25 -20.16 -10.94
N GLN A 113 -20.01 -20.21 -9.85
CA GLN A 113 -20.03 -19.14 -8.86
C GLN A 113 -19.10 -19.46 -7.69
N LEU A 114 -18.14 -18.56 -7.43
CA LEU A 114 -17.32 -18.55 -6.25
C LEU A 114 -17.94 -17.58 -5.24
N ALA A 115 -18.41 -18.12 -4.11
CA ALA A 115 -18.95 -17.34 -3.01
C ALA A 115 -17.88 -17.08 -1.96
N LEU A 116 -17.77 -15.84 -1.52
CA LEU A 116 -16.91 -15.37 -0.41
C LEU A 116 -17.80 -15.02 0.77
N LYS A 117 -17.33 -15.30 1.99
CA LYS A 117 -18.07 -15.06 3.25
C LYS A 117 -17.14 -14.74 4.40
N ASN A 118 -17.70 -14.13 5.46
CA ASN A 118 -16.95 -13.72 6.67
C ASN A 118 -15.74 -12.82 6.32
N LEU A 119 -15.91 -11.93 5.36
CA LEU A 119 -14.83 -11.08 4.85
C LEU A 119 -14.43 -9.98 5.84
N LEU A 120 -15.32 -9.63 6.78
CA LEU A 120 -15.00 -8.70 7.86
C LEU A 120 -13.91 -9.26 8.78
N ALA A 121 -13.86 -10.59 8.96
CA ALA A 121 -12.92 -11.25 9.85
C ALA A 121 -11.51 -11.45 9.25
N ILE A 122 -11.32 -11.30 7.93
CA ILE A 122 -9.99 -11.43 7.33
C ILE A 122 -9.15 -10.17 7.60
N GLN A 123 -7.84 -10.34 7.59
CA GLN A 123 -6.89 -9.28 7.95
C GLN A 123 -6.90 -8.14 6.92
N GLU A 124 -7.04 -6.91 7.39
CA GLU A 124 -6.91 -5.70 6.59
C GLU A 124 -5.48 -5.52 6.05
N GLY A 125 -5.36 -4.92 4.87
CA GLY A 125 -4.08 -4.71 4.19
C GLY A 125 -3.48 -5.99 3.60
N SER A 126 -4.17 -7.14 3.72
CA SER A 126 -3.72 -8.41 3.16
C SER A 126 -4.37 -8.67 1.81
N THR A 127 -3.61 -9.29 0.93
CA THR A 127 -4.14 -9.91 -0.29
C THR A 127 -4.14 -11.41 -0.12
N TYR A 128 -5.30 -12.00 -0.29
CA TYR A 128 -5.50 -13.44 -0.30
C TYR A 128 -5.67 -13.94 -1.72
N VAL A 129 -5.30 -15.21 -1.96
CA VAL A 129 -5.44 -15.84 -3.27
C VAL A 129 -6.18 -17.15 -3.15
N ILE A 130 -7.11 -17.39 -4.09
CA ILE A 130 -7.79 -18.65 -4.28
C ILE A 130 -7.37 -19.18 -5.65
N PRO A 131 -6.53 -20.22 -5.76
CA PRO A 131 -6.28 -20.87 -7.03
C PRO A 131 -7.50 -21.71 -7.41
N VAL A 132 -8.03 -21.51 -8.62
CA VAL A 132 -9.10 -22.33 -9.17
C VAL A 132 -8.57 -23.03 -10.42
N THR A 133 -8.58 -24.36 -10.43
CA THR A 133 -8.16 -25.15 -11.57
C THR A 133 -9.36 -25.73 -12.29
N ILE A 134 -9.18 -26.04 -13.58
CA ILE A 134 -10.18 -26.75 -14.38
C ILE A 134 -9.65 -28.08 -14.90
N ALA A 135 -10.54 -29.05 -14.97
CA ALA A 135 -10.39 -30.26 -15.73
C ALA A 135 -11.62 -30.38 -16.69
N SER A 136 -11.44 -30.99 -17.84
CA SER A 136 -12.53 -31.17 -18.77
C SER A 136 -12.60 -32.58 -19.30
N ALA A 137 -13.83 -33.04 -19.58
CA ALA A 137 -14.10 -34.25 -20.30
C ALA A 137 -14.62 -33.92 -21.72
N GLY A 138 -14.00 -34.48 -22.74
CA GLY A 138 -14.34 -34.24 -24.13
C GLY A 138 -13.44 -33.25 -24.88
N ALA A 139 -12.57 -32.51 -24.18
CA ALA A 139 -11.51 -31.70 -24.76
C ALA A 139 -10.35 -31.55 -23.76
N PRO A 140 -9.06 -31.56 -24.20
CA PRO A 140 -7.95 -31.40 -23.30
C PRO A 140 -7.85 -29.96 -22.76
N THR A 141 -7.25 -29.79 -21.54
CA THR A 141 -6.88 -28.50 -21.00
C THR A 141 -5.46 -28.12 -21.44
N ILE A 142 -5.13 -26.82 -21.41
CA ILE A 142 -3.79 -26.29 -21.65
C ILE A 142 -3.18 -25.76 -20.35
N GLU A 143 -1.97 -25.19 -20.40
CA GLU A 143 -1.29 -24.61 -19.22
C GLU A 143 -2.14 -23.54 -18.51
N ALA A 144 -2.90 -22.71 -19.24
CA ALA A 144 -3.84 -21.74 -18.69
C ALA A 144 -5.10 -22.38 -18.05
N LYS A 145 -4.92 -23.49 -17.33
CA LYS A 145 -5.97 -24.21 -16.59
C LYS A 145 -6.15 -23.75 -15.15
N THR A 146 -5.40 -22.76 -14.72
CA THR A 146 -5.48 -22.20 -13.37
C THR A 146 -5.77 -20.71 -13.45
N LEU A 147 -6.81 -20.29 -12.71
CA LEU A 147 -7.13 -18.89 -12.44
C LEU A 147 -6.76 -18.60 -10.99
N PHE A 148 -5.93 -17.59 -10.75
CA PHE A 148 -5.63 -17.09 -9.42
C PHE A 148 -6.57 -15.92 -9.11
N VAL A 149 -7.51 -16.14 -8.19
CA VAL A 149 -8.44 -15.11 -7.74
C VAL A 149 -7.81 -14.38 -6.56
N GLU A 150 -7.40 -13.16 -6.78
CA GLU A 150 -6.82 -12.27 -5.77
C GLU A 150 -7.91 -11.48 -5.07
N ILE A 151 -7.96 -11.53 -3.74
CA ILE A 151 -8.91 -10.80 -2.90
C ILE A 151 -8.10 -9.86 -2.01
N ALA A 152 -8.14 -8.57 -2.32
CA ALA A 152 -7.45 -7.53 -1.57
C ALA A 152 -8.43 -6.87 -0.60
N LYS A 153 -8.15 -6.97 0.72
CA LYS A 153 -8.87 -6.22 1.74
C LYS A 153 -8.10 -4.92 2.03
N PRO A 154 -8.64 -3.75 1.66
CA PRO A 154 -7.97 -2.48 1.91
C PRO A 154 -7.83 -2.21 3.41
N ILE A 155 -6.84 -1.39 3.76
CA ILE A 155 -6.76 -0.79 5.09
C ILE A 155 -7.69 0.41 5.10
N VAL A 156 -8.50 0.51 6.16
CA VAL A 156 -9.38 1.66 6.38
C VAL A 156 -9.12 2.23 7.77
N ILE A 157 -8.74 3.48 7.84
CA ILE A 157 -8.64 4.24 9.09
C ILE A 157 -9.93 5.04 9.22
N ASN A 158 -10.68 4.82 10.31
CA ASN A 158 -11.96 5.50 10.55
C ASN A 158 -11.87 6.59 11.61
N LYS A 159 -10.80 6.62 12.40
CA LYS A 159 -10.57 7.58 13.48
C LYS A 159 -9.16 8.13 13.40
N VAL A 160 -9.02 9.42 13.66
CA VAL A 160 -7.74 10.13 13.62
C VAL A 160 -7.65 11.13 14.78
N PHE A 161 -6.45 11.60 15.09
CA PHE A 161 -6.27 12.68 16.07
C PHE A 161 -6.48 14.04 15.42
N ASP A 162 -7.22 14.91 16.13
CA ASP A 162 -7.33 16.33 15.84
C ASP A 162 -6.38 17.11 16.77
N PHE A 163 -5.42 17.81 16.15
CA PHE A 163 -4.44 18.64 16.84
C PHE A 163 -4.82 20.12 16.91
N THR A 164 -6.01 20.48 16.48
CA THR A 164 -6.52 21.85 16.67
C THR A 164 -6.54 22.24 18.15
N GLY A 165 -6.56 23.51 18.46
CA GLY A 165 -6.56 23.95 19.85
C GLY A 165 -5.22 23.79 20.59
N ARG A 166 -4.09 23.82 19.87
CA ARG A 166 -2.71 23.78 20.41
C ARG A 166 -2.36 22.48 21.11
N LYS A 167 -2.86 21.34 20.60
CA LYS A 167 -2.52 20.00 21.07
C LYS A 167 -1.28 19.49 20.37
N TYR A 168 -0.54 18.62 21.03
CA TYR A 168 0.67 18.00 20.50
C TYR A 168 1.06 16.75 21.31
N LEU A 169 1.96 15.97 20.77
CA LEU A 169 2.57 14.85 21.46
C LEU A 169 4.04 15.14 21.75
N SER A 170 4.46 14.85 22.99
CA SER A 170 5.85 14.92 23.45
C SER A 170 6.39 13.51 23.62
N ILE A 171 7.45 13.19 22.89
CA ILE A 171 8.06 11.86 22.86
C ILE A 171 9.43 11.93 23.53
N PRO A 172 9.72 11.09 24.55
CA PRO A 172 11.04 11.05 25.16
C PRO A 172 12.03 10.38 24.21
N MET A 173 13.10 11.11 23.86
CA MET A 173 14.21 10.60 23.07
C MET A 173 15.47 10.53 23.95
N ASP A 174 16.20 9.43 23.88
CA ASP A 174 17.42 9.17 24.63
C ASP A 174 18.65 9.15 23.70
N GLU A 175 19.80 8.78 24.24
CA GLU A 175 21.07 8.73 23.50
C GLU A 175 21.06 7.75 22.31
N LYS A 176 20.08 6.85 22.23
CA LYS A 176 19.90 5.92 21.09
C LYS A 176 19.27 6.61 19.87
N ALA A 177 18.69 7.80 20.05
CA ALA A 177 18.09 8.58 18.98
C ALA A 177 19.15 9.29 18.09
N LYS A 178 20.17 8.55 17.67
CA LYS A 178 21.21 8.96 16.72
C LYS A 178 21.08 8.13 15.44
N PHE A 179 20.95 8.80 14.32
CA PHE A 179 20.60 8.16 13.05
C PHE A 179 21.60 8.52 11.97
N THR A 180 22.23 7.50 11.37
CA THR A 180 22.99 7.62 10.12
C THR A 180 22.09 7.51 8.90
N SER A 181 20.92 6.89 9.05
CA SER A 181 19.82 6.95 8.09
C SER A 181 18.52 7.13 8.86
N LEU A 182 17.57 7.85 8.29
CA LEU A 182 16.36 8.27 9.00
C LEU A 182 15.19 8.44 8.03
N THR A 183 13.99 8.04 8.45
CA THR A 183 12.76 8.42 7.78
C THR A 183 11.74 8.92 8.79
N TYR A 184 11.12 10.07 8.51
CA TYR A 184 9.87 10.53 9.13
C TYR A 184 8.72 10.24 8.19
N GLU A 185 7.59 9.77 8.70
CA GLU A 185 6.34 9.58 7.96
C GLU A 185 5.15 10.05 8.77
N ALA A 186 4.17 10.62 8.09
CA ALA A 186 2.87 10.94 8.66
C ALA A 186 1.77 11.01 7.58
N MET A 187 0.57 10.56 7.92
CA MET A 187 -0.65 11.00 7.24
C MET A 187 -1.07 12.33 7.84
N ILE A 188 -1.21 13.36 7.02
CA ILE A 188 -1.55 14.71 7.44
C ILE A 188 -2.79 15.24 6.71
N TYR A 189 -3.60 15.98 7.44
CA TYR A 189 -4.74 16.75 6.92
C TYR A 189 -4.66 18.16 7.51
N VAL A 190 -4.62 19.18 6.66
CA VAL A 190 -4.47 20.57 7.07
C VAL A 190 -5.83 21.27 6.97
N ASP A 191 -6.36 21.77 8.09
CA ASP A 191 -7.57 22.59 8.07
C ASP A 191 -7.24 24.03 7.61
N THR A 192 -6.12 24.56 8.11
CA THR A 192 -5.68 25.92 7.78
C THR A 192 -4.18 26.00 7.79
N PHE A 193 -3.59 26.41 6.67
CA PHE A 193 -2.15 26.63 6.57
C PHE A 193 -1.69 27.80 7.43
N ARG A 194 -0.56 27.59 8.11
CA ARG A 194 0.11 28.58 8.91
C ARG A 194 1.62 28.38 8.81
N ARG A 195 2.36 29.49 8.78
CA ARG A 195 3.83 29.44 8.82
C ARG A 195 4.32 28.79 10.12
N LEU A 196 5.41 28.02 10.00
CA LEU A 196 6.05 27.29 11.08
C LEU A 196 5.18 26.19 11.72
N SER A 197 4.06 25.80 11.09
CA SER A 197 3.20 24.70 11.54
C SER A 197 3.96 23.38 11.42
N THR A 198 4.23 22.72 12.55
CA THR A 198 5.11 21.55 12.60
C THR A 198 4.36 20.24 12.45
N VAL A 199 4.85 19.36 11.58
CA VAL A 199 4.40 17.96 11.49
C VAL A 199 5.06 17.16 12.60
N MET A 200 6.40 17.06 12.59
CA MET A 200 7.17 16.40 13.65
C MET A 200 8.65 16.79 13.62
N GLY A 201 9.34 16.57 14.72
CA GLY A 201 10.79 16.72 14.78
C GLY A 201 11.33 17.22 16.10
N ALA A 202 12.63 17.52 16.10
CA ALA A 202 13.39 18.11 17.19
C ALA A 202 13.95 19.46 16.76
N GLU A 203 13.58 20.54 17.47
CA GLU A 203 14.02 21.91 17.18
C GLU A 203 15.56 22.00 17.22
N GLY A 204 16.13 22.76 16.29
CA GLY A 204 17.58 22.91 16.15
C GLY A 204 18.31 21.73 15.49
N ASN A 205 17.66 20.56 15.35
CA ASN A 205 18.25 19.38 14.73
C ASN A 205 17.60 19.04 13.39
N LEU A 206 16.32 18.63 13.41
CA LEU A 206 15.60 18.22 12.23
C LEU A 206 14.09 18.34 12.47
N ILE A 207 13.43 19.17 11.67
CA ILE A 207 11.99 19.39 11.73
C ILE A 207 11.40 19.25 10.33
N LEU A 208 10.26 18.58 10.25
CA LEU A 208 9.35 18.61 9.11
C LEU A 208 8.20 19.56 9.44
N ARG A 209 8.04 20.65 8.70
CA ARG A 209 7.06 21.71 8.98
C ARG A 209 6.48 22.33 7.70
N PHE A 210 5.49 23.19 7.85
CA PHE A 210 4.94 24.02 6.79
C PHE A 210 5.33 25.48 6.99
N GLY A 211 5.74 26.12 5.90
CA GLY A 211 6.03 27.55 5.85
C GLY A 211 7.23 28.02 6.69
N ASP A 212 7.78 29.14 6.26
CA ASP A 212 8.82 29.89 6.96
C ASP A 212 8.81 31.33 6.46
N THR A 213 9.82 32.16 6.79
CA THR A 213 9.97 33.54 6.31
C THR A 213 10.01 33.60 4.77
N THR A 214 10.68 32.62 4.13
CA THR A 214 10.90 32.56 2.67
C THR A 214 10.17 31.39 2.02
N VAL A 215 9.36 30.63 2.77
CA VAL A 215 8.58 29.48 2.29
C VAL A 215 7.11 29.75 2.56
N ASP A 216 6.28 29.60 1.55
CA ASP A 216 4.85 29.84 1.68
C ASP A 216 4.22 28.90 2.72
N ALA A 217 3.14 29.35 3.36
CA ALA A 217 2.48 28.60 4.42
C ALA A 217 1.91 27.25 3.97
N ASP A 218 1.63 27.11 2.67
CA ASP A 218 1.12 25.91 2.02
C ASP A 218 2.25 25.02 1.40
N GLN A 219 3.51 25.30 1.70
CA GLN A 219 4.64 24.50 1.27
C GLN A 219 5.30 23.79 2.47
N ILE A 220 5.54 22.48 2.32
CA ILE A 220 6.30 21.70 3.31
C ILE A 220 7.79 22.04 3.23
N GLN A 221 8.46 22.05 4.38
CA GLN A 221 9.88 22.33 4.52
C GLN A 221 10.53 21.34 5.49
N VAL A 222 11.71 20.87 5.14
CA VAL A 222 12.67 20.31 6.12
C VAL A 222 13.54 21.44 6.62
N ALA A 223 13.72 21.56 7.92
CA ALA A 223 14.54 22.60 8.56
C ALA A 223 15.41 22.03 9.68
N GLY A 224 16.49 22.72 10.00
CA GLY A 224 17.52 22.32 10.98
C GLY A 224 18.87 22.10 10.30
N ASN A 225 19.56 21.00 10.60
CA ASN A 225 20.89 20.69 10.05
C ASN A 225 20.90 20.44 8.52
N VAL A 226 19.75 20.24 7.93
CA VAL A 226 19.49 20.32 6.50
C VAL A 226 18.23 21.14 6.28
N GLN A 227 18.23 22.02 5.26
CA GLN A 227 17.09 22.89 5.01
C GLN A 227 16.77 22.94 3.50
N PHE A 228 15.55 22.57 3.13
CA PHE A 228 15.03 22.65 1.77
C PHE A 228 13.52 22.43 1.74
N ASN A 229 12.90 22.77 0.62
CA ASN A 229 11.47 22.60 0.38
C ASN A 229 11.21 22.30 -1.11
N PRO A 230 10.11 21.60 -1.47
CA PRO A 230 9.64 21.48 -2.85
C PRO A 230 9.00 22.78 -3.32
N SER A 231 8.85 22.92 -4.65
CA SER A 231 7.98 23.95 -5.23
C SER A 231 6.49 23.62 -5.12
N MET A 232 6.16 22.38 -4.81
CA MET A 232 4.80 21.90 -4.64
C MET A 232 4.07 22.67 -3.54
N LYS A 233 2.81 23.03 -3.80
CA LYS A 233 1.87 23.59 -2.83
C LYS A 233 0.81 22.57 -2.47
N PHE A 234 0.47 22.53 -1.21
CA PHE A 234 -0.58 21.67 -0.67
C PHE A 234 -1.92 22.37 -0.69
N LYS A 235 -2.99 21.58 -0.69
CA LYS A 235 -4.37 22.09 -0.51
C LYS A 235 -4.85 21.74 0.88
N ALA A 236 -5.63 22.64 1.50
CA ALA A 236 -6.36 22.34 2.72
C ALA A 236 -7.46 21.29 2.45
N ASP A 237 -7.96 20.71 3.54
CA ASP A 237 -9.08 19.76 3.53
C ASP A 237 -8.84 18.51 2.67
N GLN A 238 -7.58 18.07 2.62
CA GLN A 238 -7.15 16.89 1.87
C GLN A 238 -6.09 16.11 2.64
N TRP A 239 -6.16 14.78 2.59
CA TRP A 239 -5.13 13.89 3.13
C TRP A 239 -3.93 13.81 2.20
N TYR A 240 -2.75 13.78 2.82
CA TYR A 240 -1.48 13.49 2.16
C TYR A 240 -0.64 12.58 3.05
N HIS A 241 0.04 11.61 2.47
CA HIS A 241 1.16 10.95 3.12
C HIS A 241 2.43 11.75 2.85
N VAL A 242 3.06 12.27 3.88
CA VAL A 242 4.33 13.00 3.75
C VAL A 242 5.46 12.21 4.40
N ALA A 243 6.63 12.21 3.76
CA ALA A 243 7.83 11.62 4.33
C ALA A 243 9.06 12.47 4.07
N PHE A 244 9.95 12.50 5.05
CA PHE A 244 11.34 12.92 4.90
C PHE A 244 12.21 11.67 4.99
N VAL A 245 13.12 11.50 4.03
CA VAL A 245 14.07 10.39 3.97
C VAL A 245 15.50 10.93 3.95
N PHE A 246 16.35 10.39 4.78
CA PHE A 246 17.78 10.69 4.80
C PHE A 246 18.59 9.39 4.75
N ASP A 247 19.51 9.33 3.79
CA ASP A 247 20.53 8.29 3.71
C ASP A 247 21.92 8.94 3.95
N GLY A 248 22.50 8.67 5.10
CA GLY A 248 23.79 9.24 5.49
C GLY A 248 24.97 8.69 4.70
N SER A 249 24.85 7.52 4.05
CA SER A 249 25.91 6.97 3.21
C SER A 249 26.09 7.78 1.93
N SER A 250 25.01 8.16 1.30
CA SER A 250 24.96 9.04 0.11
C SER A 250 24.79 10.52 0.46
N LYS A 251 24.51 10.85 1.72
CA LYS A 251 24.11 12.16 2.22
C LYS A 251 22.89 12.74 1.49
N LYS A 252 22.04 11.91 0.93
CA LYS A 252 20.79 12.33 0.30
C LYS A 252 19.71 12.59 1.33
N ALA A 253 19.10 13.76 1.22
CA ALA A 253 17.92 14.17 1.96
C ALA A 253 16.78 14.40 0.96
N GLU A 254 15.65 13.74 1.14
CA GLU A 254 14.55 13.72 0.17
C GLU A 254 13.21 13.95 0.86
N ILE A 255 12.28 14.63 0.18
CA ILE A 255 10.89 14.79 0.60
C ILE A 255 10.00 14.01 -0.37
N TYR A 256 9.10 13.22 0.18
CA TYR A 256 8.11 12.46 -0.56
C TYR A 256 6.69 12.90 -0.17
N VAL A 257 5.80 12.90 -1.15
CA VAL A 257 4.36 13.09 -0.97
C VAL A 257 3.65 11.97 -1.71
N ASP A 258 2.80 11.22 -1.00
CA ASP A 258 2.06 10.05 -1.52
C ASP A 258 2.96 9.01 -2.23
N GLY A 259 4.19 8.87 -1.74
CA GLY A 259 5.21 7.95 -2.28
C GLY A 259 5.99 8.49 -3.48
N GLU A 260 5.69 9.69 -3.96
CA GLU A 260 6.42 10.34 -5.06
C GLU A 260 7.42 11.36 -4.49
N ARG A 261 8.67 11.34 -4.98
CA ARG A 261 9.71 12.28 -4.55
C ARG A 261 9.44 13.66 -5.14
N VAL A 262 9.28 14.66 -4.27
CA VAL A 262 8.98 16.05 -4.66
C VAL A 262 10.15 17.01 -4.48
N ALA A 263 11.15 16.65 -3.66
CA ALA A 263 12.39 17.43 -3.53
C ALA A 263 13.55 16.55 -3.07
N GLU A 264 14.78 16.96 -3.40
CA GLU A 264 16.00 16.35 -2.87
C GLU A 264 17.07 17.41 -2.62
N LYS A 265 17.96 17.11 -1.67
CA LYS A 265 19.16 17.91 -1.37
C LYS A 265 20.28 17.03 -0.86
N THR A 266 21.53 17.36 -1.20
CA THR A 266 22.69 16.78 -0.53
C THR A 266 22.91 17.50 0.79
N ALA A 267 22.89 16.75 1.91
CA ALA A 267 23.12 17.26 3.24
C ALA A 267 24.62 17.47 3.52
N SER A 268 24.96 18.45 4.34
CA SER A 268 26.32 18.63 4.86
C SER A 268 26.66 17.68 6.00
N VAL A 269 25.65 17.13 6.68
CA VAL A 269 25.79 16.18 7.79
C VAL A 269 25.68 14.74 7.30
N SER A 270 26.25 13.80 8.07
CA SER A 270 26.16 12.35 7.82
C SER A 270 25.25 11.63 8.85
N SER A 271 24.70 12.35 9.80
CA SER A 271 23.82 11.81 10.84
C SER A 271 23.00 12.90 11.50
N PHE A 272 21.90 12.48 12.13
CA PHE A 272 21.08 13.33 13.00
C PHE A 272 21.10 12.81 14.43
N ASN A 273 21.12 13.70 15.40
CA ASN A 273 20.93 13.39 16.81
C ASN A 273 19.60 14.01 17.27
N LEU A 274 18.61 13.17 17.56
CA LEU A 274 17.29 13.59 18.02
C LEU A 274 17.13 13.42 19.53
N ASN A 275 18.24 13.20 20.27
CA ASN A 275 18.21 13.11 21.72
C ASN A 275 17.67 14.43 22.32
N GLY A 276 16.69 14.32 23.23
CA GLY A 276 16.01 15.43 23.86
C GLY A 276 14.53 15.54 23.52
N ASP A 277 14.06 16.74 23.24
CA ASP A 277 12.65 17.03 22.99
C ASP A 277 12.27 16.74 21.52
N PHE A 278 11.52 15.68 21.33
CA PHE A 278 10.90 15.35 20.04
C PHE A 278 9.39 15.50 20.14
N PHE A 279 8.79 16.13 19.14
CA PHE A 279 7.34 16.39 19.13
C PHE A 279 6.68 15.95 17.85
N ILE A 280 5.39 15.60 17.94
CA ILE A 280 4.43 15.51 16.82
C ILE A 280 3.44 16.64 17.00
N ALA A 281 3.12 17.34 15.91
CA ALA A 281 2.23 18.50 15.85
C ALA A 281 2.73 19.76 16.56
N TYR A 282 4.03 19.84 16.89
CA TYR A 282 4.65 20.96 17.59
C TYR A 282 6.16 21.03 17.38
N ALA A 283 6.74 22.18 17.60
CA ALA A 283 8.15 22.38 17.89
C ALA A 283 8.28 23.42 19.02
N TYR A 284 9.50 23.67 19.50
CA TYR A 284 9.75 24.73 20.47
C TYR A 284 9.15 26.06 19.99
N ASP A 285 8.39 26.72 20.85
CA ASP A 285 7.60 27.87 20.48
C ASP A 285 7.56 28.90 21.61
N TYR A 286 7.60 30.17 21.24
CA TYR A 286 7.46 31.28 22.17
C TYR A 286 6.00 31.73 22.32
N ASP A 287 5.12 31.45 21.34
CA ASP A 287 3.75 31.99 21.27
C ASP A 287 2.65 30.99 20.86
N GLY A 288 2.96 29.72 20.71
CA GLY A 288 2.03 28.70 20.26
C GLY A 288 1.75 28.73 18.75
N SER A 289 2.61 29.40 17.96
CA SER A 289 2.46 29.51 16.52
C SER A 289 2.77 28.22 15.77
N ARG A 290 3.63 27.37 16.33
CA ARG A 290 4.21 26.20 15.68
C ARG A 290 3.39 24.93 15.82
N THR A 291 2.23 25.00 16.47
CA THR A 291 1.33 23.86 16.60
C THR A 291 0.61 23.58 15.28
N TRP A 292 0.31 22.31 15.05
CA TRP A 292 -0.46 21.86 13.91
C TRP A 292 -1.93 22.33 13.97
N ARG A 293 -2.52 22.56 12.81
CA ARG A 293 -3.95 22.88 12.68
C ARG A 293 -4.58 21.93 11.67
N GLY A 294 -5.07 20.83 12.19
CA GLY A 294 -5.63 19.77 11.39
C GLY A 294 -5.47 18.41 12.05
N LYS A 295 -5.58 17.37 11.27
CA LYS A 295 -5.57 15.98 11.73
C LYS A 295 -4.29 15.28 11.30
N MET A 296 -3.91 14.25 12.07
CA MET A 296 -2.82 13.34 11.72
C MET A 296 -3.16 11.91 12.07
N SER A 297 -2.54 11.00 11.35
CA SER A 297 -2.54 9.56 11.60
C SER A 297 -1.21 8.96 11.15
N GLU A 298 -0.92 7.74 11.57
CA GLU A 298 0.20 6.94 11.08
C GLU A 298 1.56 7.65 11.17
N CYS A 299 1.85 8.31 12.29
CA CYS A 299 3.12 8.98 12.51
C CYS A 299 4.22 7.98 12.85
N ARG A 300 5.33 8.00 12.10
CA ARG A 300 6.43 7.03 12.24
C ARG A 300 7.79 7.70 12.16
N VAL A 301 8.74 7.12 12.90
CA VAL A 301 10.16 7.41 12.81
C VAL A 301 10.89 6.10 12.55
N TRP A 302 11.78 6.09 11.55
CA TRP A 302 12.59 4.93 11.18
C TRP A 302 14.07 5.26 11.29
N SER A 303 14.86 4.26 11.68
CA SER A 303 16.34 4.35 11.68
C SER A 303 16.96 3.87 10.36
N VAL A 304 16.18 3.83 9.29
CA VAL A 304 16.57 3.46 7.93
C VAL A 304 16.03 4.46 6.92
N ALA A 305 16.68 4.55 5.77
CA ALA A 305 16.16 5.28 4.60
C ALA A 305 15.16 4.39 3.86
N ARG A 306 13.87 4.73 3.89
CA ARG A 306 12.82 3.98 3.20
C ARG A 306 12.79 4.32 1.71
N THR A 307 12.50 3.31 0.91
CA THR A 307 12.34 3.46 -0.54
C THR A 307 10.98 4.06 -0.91
N ALA A 308 10.89 4.66 -2.11
CA ALA A 308 9.63 5.18 -2.65
C ALA A 308 8.50 4.12 -2.66
N ASN A 309 8.83 2.87 -3.03
CA ASN A 309 7.86 1.77 -3.05
C ASN A 309 7.34 1.42 -1.65
N GLU A 310 8.21 1.40 -0.65
CA GLU A 310 7.79 1.17 0.75
C GLU A 310 6.89 2.30 1.25
N LEU A 311 7.24 3.55 0.95
CA LEU A 311 6.43 4.71 1.31
C LEU A 311 5.06 4.67 0.63
N LYS A 312 5.01 4.33 -0.67
CA LYS A 312 3.78 4.26 -1.45
C LYS A 312 2.85 3.13 -0.98
N ASN A 313 3.40 1.95 -0.75
CA ASN A 313 2.60 0.76 -0.45
C ASN A 313 2.20 0.61 1.02
N ASN A 314 2.84 1.35 1.93
CA ASN A 314 2.63 1.21 3.36
C ASN A 314 2.12 2.50 4.03
N LYS A 315 1.47 3.39 3.29
CA LYS A 315 0.98 4.67 3.82
C LYS A 315 0.10 4.51 5.05
N LEU A 316 -0.84 3.57 5.00
CA LEU A 316 -1.91 3.41 5.99
C LEU A 316 -1.61 2.37 7.08
N SER A 317 -0.55 1.58 6.96
CA SER A 317 -0.14 0.64 8.00
C SER A 317 1.24 0.06 7.73
N VAL A 318 1.95 -0.31 8.79
CA VAL A 318 3.18 -1.10 8.76
C VAL A 318 3.11 -2.16 9.86
N ASP A 319 3.88 -3.26 9.67
CA ASP A 319 4.09 -4.22 10.76
C ASP A 319 4.86 -3.53 11.91
N PRO A 320 4.30 -3.49 13.13
CA PRO A 320 4.98 -2.92 14.30
C PRO A 320 6.34 -3.55 14.61
N ASN A 321 6.58 -4.76 14.10
CA ASN A 321 7.85 -5.48 14.27
C ASN A 321 8.86 -5.23 13.14
N SER A 322 8.54 -4.37 12.17
CA SER A 322 9.44 -4.08 11.04
C SER A 322 10.83 -3.67 11.53
N GLU A 323 11.84 -4.15 10.83
CA GLU A 323 13.22 -3.75 11.07
C GLU A 323 13.41 -2.26 10.79
N GLY A 324 14.15 -1.58 11.66
CA GLY A 324 14.38 -0.14 11.54
C GLY A 324 13.23 0.75 11.99
N LEU A 325 12.07 0.21 12.36
CA LEU A 325 10.98 1.02 12.93
C LEU A 325 11.35 1.48 14.34
N PHE A 326 11.64 2.77 14.49
CA PHE A 326 12.12 3.37 15.74
C PHE A 326 10.98 3.86 16.63
N GLY A 327 9.91 4.39 16.05
CA GLY A 327 8.70 4.81 16.75
C GLY A 327 7.49 4.80 15.82
N TYR A 328 6.30 4.43 16.34
CA TYR A 328 5.08 4.33 15.57
C TYR A 328 3.85 4.65 16.41
N TRP A 329 3.21 5.76 16.13
CA TRP A 329 1.99 6.24 16.79
C TRP A 329 0.86 6.29 15.76
N LYS A 330 -0.12 5.35 15.90
CA LYS A 330 -1.26 5.22 14.95
C LYS A 330 -2.18 6.43 14.95
N LEU A 331 -2.40 7.03 16.10
CA LEU A 331 -3.26 8.20 16.30
C LEU A 331 -4.72 7.96 15.88
N ASN A 332 -5.25 6.80 16.23
CA ASN A 332 -6.62 6.37 15.93
C ASN A 332 -7.51 6.20 17.17
N GLY A 333 -7.00 6.56 18.34
CA GLY A 333 -7.71 6.47 19.62
C GLY A 333 -7.63 5.12 20.31
N SER A 334 -7.34 4.03 19.62
CA SER A 334 -7.25 2.69 20.21
C SER A 334 -6.01 2.49 21.08
N ASP A 335 -5.03 3.36 20.95
CA ASP A 335 -3.71 3.33 21.58
C ASP A 335 -3.55 4.38 22.69
N VAL A 336 -4.64 5.05 23.07
CA VAL A 336 -4.66 6.03 24.17
C VAL A 336 -4.85 5.34 25.52
N TYR A 337 -4.10 5.74 26.53
CA TYR A 337 -4.30 5.32 27.91
C TYR A 337 -3.94 6.41 28.90
N GLN A 338 -4.46 6.31 30.14
CA GLN A 338 -4.16 7.21 31.23
C GLN A 338 -3.31 6.50 32.29
N LYS A 339 -2.28 7.19 32.78
CA LYS A 339 -1.44 6.74 33.89
C LYS A 339 -0.96 7.95 34.70
N ASP A 340 -1.04 7.89 36.02
CA ASP A 340 -0.59 8.92 36.96
C ASP A 340 -1.13 10.31 36.60
N GLY A 341 -2.40 10.41 36.23
CA GLY A 341 -3.09 11.64 35.84
C GLY A 341 -2.66 12.22 34.50
N LYS A 342 -1.86 11.51 33.70
CA LYS A 342 -1.42 11.92 32.37
C LYS A 342 -1.98 11.01 31.29
N TYR A 343 -2.22 11.57 30.11
CA TYR A 343 -2.65 10.83 28.94
C TYR A 343 -1.47 10.50 28.02
N TYR A 344 -1.41 9.27 27.60
CA TYR A 344 -0.38 8.71 26.77
C TYR A 344 -0.93 8.11 25.50
N VAL A 345 -0.11 8.10 24.46
CA VAL A 345 -0.36 7.41 23.19
C VAL A 345 0.74 6.37 23.01
N LYS A 346 0.34 5.11 22.86
CA LYS A 346 1.27 3.98 22.73
C LYS A 346 2.13 4.11 21.47
N ASP A 347 3.43 3.90 21.65
CA ASP A 347 4.33 3.53 20.58
C ASP A 347 4.13 2.03 20.25
N GLN A 348 3.68 1.76 19.03
CA GLN A 348 3.45 0.39 18.56
C GLN A 348 4.76 -0.35 18.24
N SER A 349 5.87 0.36 18.06
CA SER A 349 7.18 -0.24 17.78
C SER A 349 7.73 -1.04 18.97
N LYS A 350 8.80 -1.78 18.72
CA LYS A 350 9.52 -2.55 19.76
C LYS A 350 10.13 -1.65 20.85
N ASN A 351 10.35 -0.36 20.56
CA ASN A 351 11.06 0.56 21.46
C ASN A 351 10.19 1.14 22.58
N LYS A 352 8.84 1.06 22.44
CA LYS A 352 7.87 1.47 23.47
C LYS A 352 8.09 2.90 23.99
N ARG A 353 8.30 3.85 23.07
CA ARG A 353 8.46 5.27 23.33
C ARG A 353 7.10 5.97 23.35
N ASP A 354 6.31 5.67 24.38
CA ASP A 354 4.95 6.21 24.48
C ASP A 354 4.99 7.74 24.57
N ALA A 355 4.17 8.38 23.75
CA ALA A 355 4.08 9.84 23.70
C ALA A 355 3.14 10.37 24.79
N THR A 356 3.49 11.47 25.43
CA THR A 356 2.56 12.18 26.31
C THR A 356 1.72 13.16 25.49
N SER A 357 0.40 13.07 25.61
CA SER A 357 -0.53 14.04 25.00
C SER A 357 -0.55 15.32 25.83
N ARG A 358 -0.41 16.47 25.17
CA ARG A 358 -0.26 17.77 25.82
C ARG A 358 -1.03 18.88 25.10
N ARG A 359 -1.29 19.96 25.83
CA ARG A 359 -1.90 21.19 25.31
C ARG A 359 -1.24 22.43 25.91
N GLY A 360 -1.09 23.47 25.10
CA GLY A 360 -0.62 24.78 25.53
C GLY A 360 0.69 25.19 24.87
N SER A 361 1.17 26.39 25.21
CA SER A 361 2.47 26.90 24.75
C SER A 361 3.59 26.47 25.68
N TYR A 362 4.76 26.29 25.09
CA TYR A 362 5.96 25.85 25.80
C TYR A 362 6.79 27.04 26.27
N GLN A 363 6.22 28.00 26.99
CA GLN A 363 7.02 29.04 27.62
C GLN A 363 7.54 28.55 28.97
N GLY A 364 8.77 27.97 28.98
CA GLY A 364 9.45 27.57 30.20
C GLY A 364 8.96 26.29 30.88
N GLY A 365 8.17 25.44 30.20
CA GLY A 365 7.71 24.15 30.72
C GLY A 365 6.82 23.36 29.77
N ALA A 366 6.68 22.08 30.04
CA ALA A 366 5.79 21.22 29.28
C ALA A 366 4.33 21.65 29.47
N GLY A 367 3.55 21.71 28.37
CA GLY A 367 2.11 21.95 28.41
C GLY A 367 1.38 20.94 29.29
N ALA A 368 0.17 21.28 29.75
CA ALA A 368 -0.68 20.38 30.52
C ALA A 368 -0.96 19.09 29.76
N SER A 369 -0.97 17.95 30.48
CA SER A 369 -1.41 16.70 29.87
C SER A 369 -2.93 16.74 29.68
N VAL A 370 -3.41 16.41 28.49
CA VAL A 370 -4.82 16.40 28.12
C VAL A 370 -5.16 15.16 27.34
N GLU A 371 -6.42 14.75 27.39
CA GLU A 371 -6.92 13.71 26.53
C GLU A 371 -6.82 14.13 25.06
N PRO A 372 -6.34 13.26 24.15
CA PRO A 372 -6.34 13.54 22.74
C PRO A 372 -7.76 13.67 22.19
N ASP A 373 -7.99 14.61 21.27
CA ASP A 373 -9.24 14.66 20.53
C ASP A 373 -9.17 13.63 19.40
N VAL A 374 -10.09 12.67 19.44
CA VAL A 374 -10.26 11.65 18.41
C VAL A 374 -11.52 11.97 17.63
N VAL A 375 -11.40 12.11 16.32
CA VAL A 375 -12.52 12.43 15.43
C VAL A 375 -12.75 11.31 14.42
N GLU A 376 -14.03 11.10 14.06
CA GLU A 376 -14.40 10.20 12.98
C GLU A 376 -14.00 10.83 11.65
N MET A 377 -13.06 10.23 10.97
CA MET A 377 -12.61 10.67 9.66
C MET A 377 -11.98 9.50 8.91
N ARG A 378 -12.52 9.23 7.72
CA ARG A 378 -12.11 8.07 6.93
C ARG A 378 -10.90 8.36 6.06
N ILE A 379 -9.91 7.46 6.10
CA ILE A 379 -8.80 7.38 5.15
C ILE A 379 -8.81 5.96 4.58
N SER A 380 -8.77 5.84 3.25
CA SER A 380 -8.67 4.55 2.54
C SER A 380 -7.79 4.70 1.31
N GLU A 381 -7.23 3.59 0.84
CA GLU A 381 -6.48 3.54 -0.44
C GLU A 381 -7.37 3.74 -1.67
#